data_36fc8215e30c7cb6c749d0e59e4d07d8
#
_entry.id   36fc8215e30c7cb6c749d0e59e4d07d8
#
_cell.length_a   1.000
_cell.length_b   1.000
_cell.length_c   1.000
_cell.angle_alpha   90.00
_cell.angle_beta   90.00
_cell.angle_gamma   90.00
#
_symmetry.space_group_name_H-M   'P 1'
#
loop_
_entity.id
_entity.type
_entity.pdbx_description
1 polymer ?
#
loop_
_entity_poly.entity_id
_entity_poly.type
_entity_poly.pdbx_seq_one_letter_code
_entity_poly.pdbx_strand_id
1 'polypeptide(L)'
;SEGDFASATSLDFASDVLAGVEYLKTRSDLNPEQIGLIGHSEGGIIAPMVAAESPDVAFIVLMAGPGLNGEEISYLQSGLIQRAAGVPEEVVTRELELLREILTINREVENVQEAEQLIVQATLARIDELSDAEKEQIGDPDLIIQAQLAQILSPWFRFFQTYDPQPALTKVTCPVLAINGSKDLQVPAKENLSKIEEALQLGGNQNYTILELPNLNHLFQTAETGSPEEYMFIEETRSPLSLETIGDWGLAVVGNNLE
;
A
#
# COMPACT_ATOMS: atom_id res chain seq x y z
N SER A 1 11.68 7.34 -19.89
CA SER A 1 12.45 6.90 -18.71
C SER A 1 13.37 5.77 -19.13
N GLU A 2 14.59 5.79 -18.64
CA GLU A 2 15.53 4.68 -18.76
C GLU A 2 15.39 3.82 -17.52
N GLY A 3 15.36 2.49 -17.66
CA GLY A 3 15.24 1.56 -16.56
C GLY A 3 14.41 0.34 -16.92
N ASP A 4 14.44 -0.68 -16.07
CA ASP A 4 13.66 -1.89 -16.20
C ASP A 4 12.61 -1.95 -15.08
N PHE A 5 11.36 -1.69 -15.44
CA PHE A 5 10.24 -1.71 -14.48
C PHE A 5 10.07 -3.08 -13.81
N ALA A 6 10.41 -4.18 -14.50
CA ALA A 6 10.24 -5.52 -13.97
C ALA A 6 11.20 -5.83 -12.80
N SER A 7 12.32 -5.11 -12.72
CA SER A 7 13.29 -5.24 -11.64
C SER A 7 13.20 -4.14 -10.58
N ALA A 8 12.36 -3.10 -10.81
CA ALA A 8 12.22 -1.96 -9.91
C ALA A 8 11.51 -2.33 -8.60
N THR A 9 11.88 -1.64 -7.55
CA THR A 9 11.27 -1.71 -6.22
C THR A 9 10.77 -0.33 -5.78
N SER A 10 10.08 -0.24 -4.63
CA SER A 10 9.66 1.07 -4.09
C SER A 10 10.85 2.00 -3.77
N LEU A 11 12.07 1.47 -3.58
CA LEU A 11 13.28 2.29 -3.43
C LEU A 11 13.68 3.00 -4.75
N ASP A 12 13.54 2.30 -5.87
CA ASP A 12 13.80 2.88 -7.19
C ASP A 12 12.80 3.99 -7.47
N PHE A 13 11.52 3.76 -7.16
CA PHE A 13 10.47 4.78 -7.29
C PHE A 13 10.68 5.96 -6.34
N ALA A 14 11.17 5.74 -5.12
CA ALA A 14 11.54 6.83 -4.21
C ALA A 14 12.67 7.69 -4.81
N SER A 15 13.65 7.05 -5.45
CA SER A 15 14.74 7.75 -6.15
C SER A 15 14.23 8.60 -7.32
N ASP A 16 13.26 8.08 -8.09
CA ASP A 16 12.61 8.82 -9.17
C ASP A 16 11.82 10.03 -8.63
N VAL A 17 11.10 9.86 -7.52
CA VAL A 17 10.37 10.97 -6.86
C VAL A 17 11.35 12.03 -6.36
N LEU A 18 12.46 11.63 -5.75
CA LEU A 18 13.50 12.56 -5.30
C LEU A 18 14.09 13.36 -6.47
N ALA A 19 14.38 12.69 -7.61
CA ALA A 19 14.82 13.36 -8.82
C ALA A 19 13.77 14.37 -9.34
N GLY A 20 12.48 14.04 -9.19
CA GLY A 20 11.37 14.93 -9.48
C GLY A 20 11.37 16.18 -8.60
N VAL A 21 11.59 16.03 -7.29
CA VAL A 21 11.73 17.16 -6.34
C VAL A 21 12.91 18.05 -6.74
N GLU A 22 14.07 17.47 -6.99
CA GLU A 22 15.26 18.21 -7.43
C GLU A 22 15.01 18.97 -8.75
N TYR A 23 14.31 18.36 -9.70
CA TYR A 23 13.91 19.06 -10.93
C TYR A 23 12.98 20.25 -10.64
N LEU A 24 11.95 20.08 -9.82
CA LEU A 24 11.00 21.13 -9.49
C LEU A 24 11.68 22.33 -8.81
N LYS A 25 12.70 22.10 -8.00
CA LYS A 25 13.53 23.17 -7.38
C LYS A 25 14.25 24.04 -8.42
N THR A 26 14.54 23.53 -9.61
CA THR A 26 15.19 24.31 -10.68
C THR A 26 14.20 25.21 -11.45
N ARG A 27 12.91 25.05 -11.24
CA ARG A 27 11.85 25.79 -11.93
C ARG A 27 11.71 27.20 -11.33
N SER A 28 11.84 28.24 -12.15
CA SER A 28 11.72 29.62 -11.71
C SER A 28 10.26 30.11 -11.53
N ASP A 29 9.29 29.34 -11.98
CA ASP A 29 7.85 29.59 -11.87
C ASP A 29 7.20 28.90 -10.67
N LEU A 30 7.97 28.17 -9.87
CA LEU A 30 7.54 27.47 -8.66
C LEU A 30 8.26 28.01 -7.42
N ASN A 31 7.58 27.93 -6.27
CA ASN A 31 8.24 28.17 -4.99
C ASN A 31 8.87 26.86 -4.50
N PRO A 32 10.21 26.74 -4.44
CA PRO A 32 10.89 25.52 -4.02
C PRO A 32 10.63 25.15 -2.54
N GLU A 33 10.22 26.12 -1.72
CA GLU A 33 9.90 25.89 -0.29
C GLU A 33 8.48 25.32 -0.09
N GLN A 34 7.73 25.11 -1.17
CA GLN A 34 6.33 24.66 -1.12
C GLN A 34 6.10 23.37 -1.94
N ILE A 35 7.16 22.61 -2.22
CA ILE A 35 7.06 21.33 -2.91
C ILE A 35 6.60 20.27 -1.91
N GLY A 36 5.40 19.74 -2.10
CA GLY A 36 4.84 18.65 -1.30
C GLY A 36 4.70 17.35 -2.11
N LEU A 37 4.56 16.23 -1.41
CA LEU A 37 4.30 14.92 -2.02
C LEU A 37 2.91 14.41 -1.63
N ILE A 38 2.18 13.88 -2.60
CA ILE A 38 0.93 13.16 -2.36
C ILE A 38 1.13 11.73 -2.84
N GLY A 39 1.10 10.77 -1.91
CA GLY A 39 1.28 9.35 -2.19
C GLY A 39 0.02 8.55 -1.89
N HIS A 40 -0.47 7.78 -2.87
CA HIS A 40 -1.59 6.86 -2.70
C HIS A 40 -1.08 5.42 -2.64
N SER A 41 -1.60 4.63 -1.70
CA SER A 41 -1.25 3.22 -1.54
C SER A 41 0.27 3.06 -1.38
N GLU A 42 0.97 2.38 -2.29
CA GLU A 42 2.44 2.31 -2.30
C GLU A 42 3.11 3.69 -2.28
N GLY A 43 2.52 4.70 -2.93
CA GLY A 43 3.00 6.08 -2.84
C GLY A 43 3.01 6.63 -1.41
N GLY A 44 2.17 6.09 -0.52
CA GLY A 44 2.18 6.39 0.91
C GLY A 44 3.35 5.75 1.68
N ILE A 45 4.07 4.80 1.08
CA ILE A 45 5.37 4.29 1.55
C ILE A 45 6.50 5.16 0.98
N ILE A 46 6.41 5.50 -0.30
CA ILE A 46 7.45 6.25 -1.04
C ILE A 46 7.59 7.68 -0.51
N ALA A 47 6.48 8.38 -0.25
CA ALA A 47 6.53 9.75 0.22
C ALA A 47 7.29 9.92 1.56
N PRO A 48 7.10 9.07 2.58
CA PRO A 48 7.93 9.09 3.79
C PRO A 48 9.40 8.75 3.54
N MET A 49 9.72 7.81 2.62
CA MET A 49 11.12 7.52 2.25
C MET A 49 11.82 8.79 1.76
N VAL A 50 11.19 9.51 0.84
CA VAL A 50 11.75 10.73 0.25
C VAL A 50 11.81 11.86 1.28
N ALA A 51 10.74 12.08 2.07
CA ALA A 51 10.71 13.13 3.07
C ALA A 51 11.69 12.90 4.23
N ALA A 52 12.03 11.63 4.54
CA ALA A 52 13.05 11.28 5.53
C ALA A 52 14.49 11.58 5.06
N GLU A 53 14.72 11.65 3.74
CA GLU A 53 16.02 11.88 3.13
C GLU A 53 16.22 13.32 2.63
N SER A 54 15.12 14.00 2.25
CA SER A 54 15.16 15.34 1.66
C SER A 54 14.42 16.38 2.51
N PRO A 55 15.12 17.38 3.06
CA PRO A 55 14.50 18.51 3.75
C PRO A 55 13.75 19.47 2.81
N ASP A 56 13.83 19.27 1.49
CA ASP A 56 13.18 20.08 0.47
C ASP A 56 11.70 19.68 0.27
N VAL A 57 11.26 18.58 0.90
CA VAL A 57 9.86 18.20 0.94
C VAL A 57 9.14 19.01 2.02
N ALA A 58 8.31 19.95 1.60
CA ALA A 58 7.62 20.88 2.49
C ALA A 58 6.49 20.22 3.29
N PHE A 59 5.82 19.22 2.75
CA PHE A 59 4.77 18.43 3.41
C PHE A 59 4.51 17.13 2.66
N ILE A 60 3.86 16.17 3.31
CA ILE A 60 3.40 14.94 2.66
C ILE A 60 1.93 14.65 2.95
N VAL A 61 1.23 14.08 1.96
CA VAL A 61 -0.13 13.55 2.09
C VAL A 61 -0.07 12.05 1.80
N LEU A 62 -0.45 11.25 2.78
CA LEU A 62 -0.51 9.80 2.71
C LEU A 62 -1.97 9.37 2.53
N MET A 63 -2.30 8.91 1.34
CA MET A 63 -3.64 8.45 0.99
C MET A 63 -3.67 6.93 0.99
N ALA A 64 -4.38 6.30 1.91
CA ALA A 64 -4.38 4.85 2.07
C ALA A 64 -2.94 4.28 2.12
N GLY A 65 -2.05 5.01 2.77
CA GLY A 65 -0.64 4.63 2.90
C GLY A 65 -0.47 3.52 3.94
N PRO A 66 0.40 2.52 3.65
CA PRO A 66 0.73 1.50 4.61
C PRO A 66 1.47 2.04 5.85
N GLY A 67 0.99 1.69 7.03
CA GLY A 67 1.69 1.85 8.31
C GLY A 67 2.25 0.53 8.84
N LEU A 68 1.74 -0.59 8.31
CA LEU A 68 2.21 -1.95 8.53
C LEU A 68 3.17 -2.38 7.43
N ASN A 69 3.93 -3.45 7.66
CA ASN A 69 4.74 -4.06 6.61
C ASN A 69 3.87 -4.79 5.57
N GLY A 70 4.44 -5.08 4.39
CA GLY A 70 3.68 -5.65 3.30
C GLY A 70 3.15 -7.06 3.55
N GLU A 71 3.81 -7.87 4.41
CA GLU A 71 3.32 -9.20 4.81
C GLU A 71 2.03 -9.08 5.61
N GLU A 72 2.00 -8.20 6.63
CA GLU A 72 0.83 -7.94 7.45
C GLU A 72 -0.34 -7.39 6.61
N ILE A 73 -0.05 -6.45 5.69
CA ILE A 73 -1.05 -5.91 4.77
C ILE A 73 -1.61 -6.99 3.86
N SER A 74 -0.77 -7.80 3.23
CA SER A 74 -1.22 -8.88 2.34
C SER A 74 -2.15 -9.86 3.05
N TYR A 75 -1.84 -10.19 4.31
CA TYR A 75 -2.65 -11.07 5.12
C TYR A 75 -4.01 -10.46 5.48
N LEU A 76 -4.01 -9.21 5.94
CA LEU A 76 -5.25 -8.49 6.29
C LEU A 76 -6.14 -8.28 5.07
N GLN A 77 -5.56 -7.77 3.98
CA GLN A 77 -6.24 -7.52 2.70
C GLN A 77 -6.92 -8.78 2.18
N SER A 78 -6.20 -9.90 2.11
CA SER A 78 -6.75 -11.17 1.63
C SER A 78 -7.96 -11.60 2.45
N GLY A 79 -7.86 -11.58 3.78
CA GLY A 79 -8.96 -11.96 4.65
C GLY A 79 -10.17 -11.04 4.56
N LEU A 80 -9.95 -9.72 4.49
CA LEU A 80 -11.03 -8.74 4.42
C LEU A 80 -11.78 -8.81 3.09
N ILE A 81 -11.07 -8.92 1.97
CA ILE A 81 -11.67 -9.00 0.63
C ILE A 81 -12.50 -10.30 0.50
N GLN A 82 -11.98 -11.44 0.92
CA GLN A 82 -12.70 -12.71 0.85
C GLN A 82 -13.99 -12.68 1.71
N ARG A 83 -13.92 -12.11 2.92
CA ARG A 83 -15.11 -11.96 3.78
C ARG A 83 -16.14 -11.03 3.16
N ALA A 84 -15.71 -9.92 2.55
CA ALA A 84 -16.60 -9.00 1.85
C ALA A 84 -17.27 -9.65 0.62
N ALA A 85 -16.57 -10.58 -0.04
CA ALA A 85 -17.12 -11.40 -1.12
C ALA A 85 -18.06 -12.53 -0.62
N GLY A 86 -18.27 -12.67 0.70
CA GLY A 86 -19.14 -13.68 1.29
C GLY A 86 -18.55 -15.09 1.29
N VAL A 87 -17.22 -15.23 1.16
CA VAL A 87 -16.52 -16.52 1.26
C VAL A 87 -16.70 -17.08 2.67
N PRO A 88 -17.08 -18.37 2.83
CA PRO A 88 -17.24 -19.01 4.14
C PRO A 88 -15.95 -18.91 4.99
N GLU A 89 -16.08 -18.64 6.28
CA GLU A 89 -14.92 -18.40 7.17
C GLU A 89 -13.94 -19.58 7.23
N GLU A 90 -14.43 -20.80 7.08
CA GLU A 90 -13.59 -22.00 6.99
C GLU A 90 -12.65 -21.95 5.77
N VAL A 91 -13.18 -21.50 4.63
CA VAL A 91 -12.39 -21.32 3.39
C VAL A 91 -11.40 -20.18 3.56
N VAL A 92 -11.85 -19.03 4.09
CA VAL A 92 -10.97 -17.87 4.38
C VAL A 92 -9.81 -18.28 5.27
N THR A 93 -10.10 -19.02 6.35
CA THR A 93 -9.05 -19.48 7.28
C THR A 93 -8.01 -20.35 6.56
N ARG A 94 -8.47 -21.32 5.77
CA ARG A 94 -7.65 -22.24 5.00
C ARG A 94 -6.76 -21.51 3.98
N GLU A 95 -7.32 -20.52 3.26
CA GLU A 95 -6.57 -19.73 2.29
C GLU A 95 -5.56 -18.79 2.96
N LEU A 96 -5.88 -18.25 4.12
CA LEU A 96 -4.95 -17.44 4.89
C LEU A 96 -3.78 -18.27 5.48
N GLU A 97 -4.01 -19.54 5.80
CA GLU A 97 -2.93 -20.45 6.22
C GLU A 97 -1.95 -20.70 5.06
N LEU A 98 -2.47 -21.00 3.85
CA LEU A 98 -1.64 -21.13 2.66
C LEU A 98 -0.88 -19.84 2.34
N LEU A 99 -1.56 -18.69 2.38
CA LEU A 99 -0.91 -17.41 2.14
C LEU A 99 0.24 -17.17 3.13
N ARG A 100 0.05 -17.49 4.41
CA ARG A 100 1.12 -17.37 5.42
C ARG A 100 2.32 -18.26 5.10
N GLU A 101 2.08 -19.49 4.69
CA GLU A 101 3.14 -20.42 4.28
C GLU A 101 3.90 -19.86 3.08
N ILE A 102 3.21 -19.42 2.04
CA ILE A 102 3.79 -18.81 0.83
C ILE A 102 4.63 -17.57 1.17
N LEU A 103 4.10 -16.67 1.99
CA LEU A 103 4.82 -15.46 2.40
C LEU A 103 6.06 -15.80 3.23
N THR A 104 5.98 -16.82 4.07
CA THR A 104 7.14 -17.31 4.84
C THR A 104 8.23 -17.87 3.92
N ILE A 105 7.86 -18.71 2.95
CA ILE A 105 8.81 -19.24 1.95
C ILE A 105 9.46 -18.08 1.19
N ASN A 106 8.65 -17.13 0.70
CA ASN A 106 9.14 -16.00 -0.08
C ASN A 106 10.13 -15.12 0.70
N ARG A 107 9.94 -14.98 2.02
CA ARG A 107 10.82 -14.19 2.89
C ARG A 107 12.11 -14.94 3.24
N GLU A 108 12.02 -16.25 3.54
CA GLU A 108 13.14 -17.00 4.12
C GLU A 108 14.02 -17.68 3.08
N VAL A 109 13.49 -17.95 1.88
CA VAL A 109 14.22 -18.62 0.82
C VAL A 109 14.77 -17.61 -0.18
N GLU A 110 16.08 -17.35 -0.12
CA GLU A 110 16.74 -16.37 -1.01
C GLU A 110 16.78 -16.83 -2.46
N ASN A 111 16.98 -18.11 -2.71
CA ASN A 111 17.03 -18.68 -4.06
C ASN A 111 15.63 -18.71 -4.67
N VAL A 112 15.42 -17.91 -5.75
CA VAL A 112 14.12 -17.76 -6.39
C VAL A 112 13.58 -19.07 -6.94
N GLN A 113 14.42 -19.92 -7.54
CA GLN A 113 13.99 -21.21 -8.11
C GLN A 113 13.59 -22.19 -7.01
N GLU A 114 14.28 -22.17 -5.87
CA GLU A 114 13.92 -22.98 -4.71
C GLU A 114 12.60 -22.48 -4.08
N ALA A 115 12.45 -21.18 -3.91
CA ALA A 115 11.20 -20.57 -3.43
C ALA A 115 10.02 -20.93 -4.34
N GLU A 116 10.19 -20.82 -5.67
CA GLU A 116 9.20 -21.22 -6.66
C GLU A 116 8.76 -22.67 -6.47
N GLN A 117 9.71 -23.61 -6.36
CA GLN A 117 9.40 -25.03 -6.18
C GLN A 117 8.62 -25.30 -4.89
N LEU A 118 9.00 -24.66 -3.79
CA LEU A 118 8.32 -24.81 -2.50
C LEU A 118 6.91 -24.22 -2.53
N ILE A 119 6.72 -23.03 -3.13
CA ILE A 119 5.41 -22.40 -3.27
C ILE A 119 4.49 -23.26 -4.14
N VAL A 120 4.98 -23.77 -5.27
CA VAL A 120 4.23 -24.72 -6.13
C VAL A 120 3.81 -25.94 -5.34
N GLN A 121 4.72 -26.54 -4.58
CA GLN A 121 4.44 -27.72 -3.77
C GLN A 121 3.36 -27.45 -2.72
N ALA A 122 3.46 -26.32 -1.99
CA ALA A 122 2.47 -25.92 -0.99
C ALA A 122 1.09 -25.70 -1.62
N THR A 123 1.05 -24.99 -2.76
CA THR A 123 -0.20 -24.69 -3.47
C THR A 123 -0.85 -25.97 -4.01
N LEU A 124 -0.08 -26.87 -4.63
CA LEU A 124 -0.61 -28.15 -5.13
C LEU A 124 -1.11 -29.05 -3.99
N ALA A 125 -0.39 -29.11 -2.86
CA ALA A 125 -0.85 -29.85 -1.69
C ALA A 125 -2.21 -29.32 -1.19
N ARG A 126 -2.40 -28.00 -1.17
CA ARG A 126 -3.67 -27.38 -0.81
C ARG A 126 -4.79 -27.73 -1.82
N ILE A 127 -4.49 -27.68 -3.12
CA ILE A 127 -5.46 -28.06 -4.17
C ILE A 127 -5.88 -29.51 -4.03
N ASP A 128 -4.95 -30.42 -3.67
CA ASP A 128 -5.26 -31.84 -3.49
C ASP A 128 -6.25 -32.09 -2.35
N GLU A 129 -6.25 -31.27 -1.33
CA GLU A 129 -7.19 -31.33 -0.19
C GLU A 129 -8.60 -30.87 -0.53
N LEU A 130 -8.81 -30.16 -1.65
CA LEU A 130 -10.11 -29.64 -2.07
C LEU A 130 -11.04 -30.76 -2.54
N SER A 131 -12.34 -30.59 -2.32
CA SER A 131 -13.37 -31.42 -2.92
C SER A 131 -13.40 -31.30 -4.44
N ASP A 132 -13.99 -32.29 -5.13
CA ASP A 132 -14.12 -32.26 -6.59
C ASP A 132 -14.87 -31.02 -7.09
N ALA A 133 -15.88 -30.57 -6.34
CA ALA A 133 -16.65 -29.36 -6.67
C ALA A 133 -15.82 -28.08 -6.54
N GLU A 134 -14.95 -27.98 -5.52
CA GLU A 134 -14.04 -26.85 -5.36
C GLU A 134 -12.96 -26.84 -6.45
N LYS A 135 -12.42 -28.02 -6.81
CA LYS A 135 -11.44 -28.17 -7.90
C LYS A 135 -12.02 -27.74 -9.26
N GLU A 136 -13.27 -28.04 -9.51
CA GLU A 136 -13.97 -27.61 -10.74
C GLU A 136 -14.13 -26.08 -10.81
N GLN A 137 -14.33 -25.42 -9.67
CA GLN A 137 -14.46 -23.95 -9.59
C GLN A 137 -13.13 -23.20 -9.78
N ILE A 138 -12.01 -23.79 -9.37
CA ILE A 138 -10.69 -23.16 -9.51
C ILE A 138 -10.27 -23.06 -10.99
N GLY A 139 -10.69 -23.99 -11.83
CA GLY A 139 -10.28 -24.05 -13.23
C GLY A 139 -8.91 -24.69 -13.42
N ASP A 140 -8.05 -24.09 -14.25
CA ASP A 140 -6.71 -24.61 -14.53
C ASP A 140 -5.72 -24.18 -13.43
N PRO A 141 -5.26 -25.12 -12.57
CA PRO A 141 -4.34 -24.81 -11.48
C PRO A 141 -3.00 -24.25 -11.95
N ASP A 142 -2.49 -24.68 -13.10
CA ASP A 142 -1.18 -24.23 -13.60
C ASP A 142 -1.20 -22.74 -13.95
N LEU A 143 -2.31 -22.25 -14.53
CA LEU A 143 -2.45 -20.81 -14.83
C LEU A 143 -2.50 -19.96 -13.56
N ILE A 144 -3.21 -20.43 -12.54
CA ILE A 144 -3.32 -19.71 -11.26
C ILE A 144 -1.97 -19.65 -10.56
N ILE A 145 -1.29 -20.79 -10.49
CA ILE A 145 0.05 -20.90 -9.87
C ILE A 145 1.03 -19.98 -10.60
N GLN A 146 1.06 -19.98 -11.93
CA GLN A 146 1.96 -19.14 -12.69
C GLN A 146 1.70 -17.63 -12.46
N ALA A 147 0.44 -17.22 -12.44
CA ALA A 147 0.08 -15.82 -12.16
C ALA A 147 0.51 -15.40 -10.74
N GLN A 148 0.27 -16.26 -9.75
CA GLN A 148 0.67 -16.05 -8.36
C GLN A 148 2.19 -15.96 -8.21
N LEU A 149 2.95 -16.87 -8.81
CA LEU A 149 4.40 -16.88 -8.79
C LEU A 149 5.00 -15.63 -9.41
N ALA A 150 4.49 -15.19 -10.57
CA ALA A 150 4.96 -14.00 -11.24
C ALA A 150 4.83 -12.74 -10.37
N GLN A 151 3.80 -12.66 -9.54
CA GLN A 151 3.60 -11.57 -8.60
C GLN A 151 4.49 -11.72 -7.36
N ILE A 152 4.42 -12.86 -6.66
CA ILE A 152 5.04 -13.06 -5.34
C ILE A 152 6.57 -13.09 -5.43
N LEU A 153 7.13 -13.68 -6.47
CA LEU A 153 8.57 -13.76 -6.67
C LEU A 153 9.17 -12.54 -7.37
N SER A 154 8.35 -11.54 -7.72
CA SER A 154 8.86 -10.31 -8.32
C SER A 154 9.77 -9.56 -7.34
N PRO A 155 10.83 -8.87 -7.81
CA PRO A 155 11.67 -8.02 -6.97
C PRO A 155 10.88 -7.00 -6.17
N TRP A 156 9.87 -6.40 -6.80
CA TRP A 156 8.96 -5.46 -6.14
C TRP A 156 8.25 -6.08 -4.95
N PHE A 157 7.60 -7.25 -5.11
CA PHE A 157 6.81 -7.86 -4.03
C PHE A 157 7.71 -8.37 -2.90
N ARG A 158 8.87 -8.94 -3.22
CA ARG A 158 9.85 -9.39 -2.22
C ARG A 158 10.36 -8.24 -1.36
N PHE A 159 10.58 -7.07 -1.97
CA PHE A 159 10.89 -5.84 -1.25
C PHE A 159 9.69 -5.38 -0.42
N PHE A 160 8.52 -5.20 -1.04
CA PHE A 160 7.30 -4.72 -0.38
C PHE A 160 6.91 -5.57 0.83
N GLN A 161 6.96 -6.90 0.70
CA GLN A 161 6.59 -7.85 1.74
C GLN A 161 7.35 -7.59 3.05
N THR A 162 8.64 -7.30 2.97
CA THR A 162 9.53 -7.17 4.12
C THR A 162 9.79 -5.72 4.55
N TYR A 163 9.38 -4.75 3.72
CA TYR A 163 9.61 -3.34 4.04
C TYR A 163 8.77 -2.90 5.23
N ASP A 164 9.44 -2.39 6.26
CA ASP A 164 8.80 -1.75 7.42
C ASP A 164 8.79 -0.23 7.21
N PRO A 165 7.61 0.43 7.13
CA PRO A 165 7.52 1.88 6.95
C PRO A 165 7.90 2.68 8.21
N GLN A 166 7.91 2.06 9.39
CA GLN A 166 8.15 2.74 10.67
C GLN A 166 9.48 3.52 10.71
N PRO A 167 10.63 2.96 10.27
CA PRO A 167 11.91 3.69 10.28
C PRO A 167 11.94 4.95 9.41
N ALA A 168 11.21 4.98 8.30
CA ALA A 168 11.09 6.17 7.47
C ALA A 168 10.15 7.20 8.12
N LEU A 169 8.98 6.77 8.57
CA LEU A 169 7.98 7.63 9.22
C LEU A 169 8.55 8.32 10.48
N THR A 170 9.35 7.64 11.30
CA THR A 170 9.99 8.25 12.48
C THR A 170 10.97 9.38 12.14
N LYS A 171 11.44 9.47 10.90
CA LYS A 171 12.37 10.52 10.46
C LYS A 171 11.67 11.69 9.76
N VAL A 172 10.36 11.56 9.48
CA VAL A 172 9.60 12.64 8.82
C VAL A 172 9.42 13.79 9.79
N THR A 173 9.91 14.97 9.41
CA THR A 173 9.82 16.20 10.21
C THR A 173 8.87 17.25 9.63
N CYS A 174 8.55 17.14 8.35
CA CYS A 174 7.59 18.03 7.69
C CYS A 174 6.13 17.72 8.13
N PRO A 175 5.16 18.63 7.86
CA PRO A 175 3.74 18.39 8.08
C PRO A 175 3.24 17.15 7.33
N VAL A 176 2.38 16.35 7.99
CA VAL A 176 1.82 15.11 7.45
C VAL A 176 0.29 15.12 7.53
N LEU A 177 -0.36 14.87 6.41
CA LEU A 177 -1.76 14.44 6.38
C LEU A 177 -1.81 12.95 6.04
N ALA A 178 -2.35 12.12 6.92
CA ALA A 178 -2.63 10.72 6.60
C ALA A 178 -4.15 10.50 6.61
N ILE A 179 -4.69 10.12 5.47
CA ILE A 179 -6.11 9.85 5.28
C ILE A 179 -6.32 8.44 4.75
N ASN A 180 -7.42 7.82 5.20
CA ASN A 180 -7.83 6.52 4.67
C ASN A 180 -9.35 6.38 4.67
N GLY A 181 -9.89 5.55 3.79
CA GLY A 181 -11.30 5.26 3.73
C GLY A 181 -11.71 4.21 4.78
N SER A 182 -12.86 4.41 5.45
CA SER A 182 -13.37 3.46 6.45
C SER A 182 -13.79 2.11 5.88
N LYS A 183 -13.93 2.03 4.55
CA LYS A 183 -14.22 0.80 3.80
C LYS A 183 -13.04 0.33 2.94
N ASP A 184 -11.84 0.78 3.26
CA ASP A 184 -10.63 0.30 2.60
C ASP A 184 -10.31 -1.13 3.07
N LEU A 185 -10.49 -2.11 2.18
CA LEU A 185 -10.18 -3.51 2.45
C LEU A 185 -8.78 -3.91 1.99
N GLN A 186 -8.07 -3.03 1.28
CA GLN A 186 -6.71 -3.29 0.82
C GLN A 186 -5.66 -2.81 1.82
N VAL A 187 -5.84 -1.59 2.34
CA VAL A 187 -5.00 -1.01 3.40
C VAL A 187 -5.95 -0.57 4.53
N PRO A 188 -6.32 -1.46 5.46
CA PRO A 188 -7.34 -1.16 6.46
C PRO A 188 -7.00 0.07 7.29
N ALA A 189 -7.95 1.02 7.36
CA ALA A 189 -7.73 2.36 7.93
C ALA A 189 -7.21 2.31 9.37
N LYS A 190 -7.90 1.57 10.23
CA LYS A 190 -7.63 1.54 11.67
C LYS A 190 -6.21 1.10 11.99
N GLU A 191 -5.77 -0.01 11.40
CA GLU A 191 -4.46 -0.60 11.65
C GLU A 191 -3.34 0.29 11.12
N ASN A 192 -3.50 0.79 9.89
CA ASN A 192 -2.45 1.55 9.22
C ASN A 192 -2.33 2.99 9.74
N LEU A 193 -3.45 3.70 9.93
CA LEU A 193 -3.43 5.06 10.47
C LEU A 193 -2.85 5.09 11.90
N SER A 194 -3.19 4.09 12.74
CA SER A 194 -2.63 3.98 14.09
C SER A 194 -1.10 3.81 14.06
N LYS A 195 -0.58 3.00 13.14
CA LYS A 195 0.87 2.77 13.02
C LYS A 195 1.61 3.98 12.46
N ILE A 196 1.01 4.70 11.52
CA ILE A 196 1.56 5.96 11.03
C ILE A 196 1.64 6.98 12.17
N GLU A 197 0.57 7.12 12.95
CA GLU A 197 0.54 8.03 14.10
C GLU A 197 1.60 7.69 15.14
N GLU A 198 1.67 6.40 15.55
CA GLU A 198 2.69 5.90 16.50
C GLU A 198 4.11 6.24 16.05
N ALA A 199 4.43 6.04 14.75
CA ALA A 199 5.75 6.32 14.21
C ALA A 199 6.08 7.81 14.20
N LEU A 200 5.13 8.66 13.77
CA LEU A 200 5.32 10.12 13.77
C LEU A 200 5.54 10.65 15.20
N GLN A 201 4.77 10.16 16.18
CA GLN A 201 4.93 10.51 17.59
C GLN A 201 6.28 10.06 18.13
N LEU A 202 6.72 8.83 17.82
CA LEU A 202 8.02 8.30 18.22
C LEU A 202 9.17 9.12 17.62
N GLY A 203 9.00 9.61 16.39
CA GLY A 203 9.93 10.53 15.73
C GLY A 203 9.91 11.96 16.27
N GLY A 204 8.95 12.29 17.15
CA GLY A 204 8.79 13.63 17.71
C GLY A 204 8.08 14.61 16.79
N ASN A 205 7.53 14.17 15.68
CA ASN A 205 6.71 15.03 14.80
C ASN A 205 5.41 15.41 15.53
N GLN A 206 5.15 16.71 15.69
CA GLN A 206 3.95 17.26 16.30
C GLN A 206 2.97 17.84 15.27
N ASN A 207 3.37 17.89 13.99
CA ASN A 207 2.62 18.53 12.92
C ASN A 207 2.05 17.47 11.97
N TYR A 208 1.04 16.74 12.45
CA TYR A 208 0.34 15.76 11.64
C TYR A 208 -1.18 15.80 11.87
N THR A 209 -1.91 15.33 10.89
CA THR A 209 -3.36 15.13 10.91
C THR A 209 -3.66 13.72 10.44
N ILE A 210 -4.40 12.95 11.24
CA ILE A 210 -4.81 11.57 10.93
C ILE A 210 -6.33 11.54 10.81
N LEU A 211 -6.86 11.12 9.64
CA LEU A 211 -8.31 11.11 9.40
C LEU A 211 -8.75 9.79 8.73
N GLU A 212 -9.74 9.15 9.32
CA GLU A 212 -10.53 8.11 8.66
C GLU A 212 -11.75 8.76 8.00
N LEU A 213 -11.85 8.62 6.68
CA LEU A 213 -12.95 9.21 5.90
C LEU A 213 -14.10 8.20 5.75
N PRO A 214 -15.33 8.56 6.14
CA PRO A 214 -16.44 7.62 6.18
C PRO A 214 -16.86 7.15 4.78
N ASN A 215 -17.19 5.86 4.68
CA ASN A 215 -17.75 5.22 3.50
C ASN A 215 -16.88 5.23 2.23
N LEU A 216 -15.59 5.55 2.32
CA LEU A 216 -14.69 5.52 1.19
C LEU A 216 -13.92 4.20 1.12
N ASN A 217 -13.75 3.66 -0.10
CA ASN A 217 -12.91 2.51 -0.39
C ASN A 217 -11.43 2.91 -0.58
N HIS A 218 -10.59 1.95 -1.00
CA HIS A 218 -9.16 2.19 -1.26
C HIS A 218 -8.89 3.26 -2.31
N LEU A 219 -9.77 3.40 -3.31
CA LEU A 219 -9.66 4.43 -4.36
C LEU A 219 -10.28 5.77 -3.96
N PHE A 220 -10.73 5.89 -2.69
CA PHE A 220 -11.46 7.06 -2.19
C PHE A 220 -12.76 7.34 -2.94
N GLN A 221 -13.42 6.31 -3.42
CA GLN A 221 -14.78 6.34 -3.95
C GLN A 221 -15.77 6.02 -2.84
N THR A 222 -16.96 6.62 -2.89
CA THR A 222 -18.07 6.25 -2.00
C THR A 222 -18.53 4.83 -2.34
N ALA A 223 -18.42 3.92 -1.38
CA ALA A 223 -18.58 2.49 -1.58
C ALA A 223 -19.65 1.90 -0.65
N GLU A 224 -20.24 0.79 -1.04
CA GLU A 224 -21.16 0.02 -0.19
C GLU A 224 -20.42 -1.01 0.67
N THR A 225 -19.54 -1.80 0.07
CA THR A 225 -18.79 -2.89 0.71
C THR A 225 -17.31 -2.57 0.88
N GLY A 226 -16.73 -1.79 -0.02
CA GLY A 226 -15.29 -1.55 -0.15
C GLY A 226 -14.56 -2.65 -0.92
N SER A 227 -15.28 -3.68 -1.42
CA SER A 227 -14.69 -4.73 -2.25
C SER A 227 -14.11 -4.15 -3.54
N PRO A 228 -12.90 -4.59 -3.96
CA PRO A 228 -12.37 -4.24 -5.27
C PRO A 228 -13.28 -4.59 -6.44
N GLU A 229 -14.17 -5.57 -6.26
CA GLU A 229 -15.15 -5.99 -7.30
C GLU A 229 -16.18 -4.90 -7.62
N GLU A 230 -16.48 -3.98 -6.69
CA GLU A 230 -17.44 -2.90 -6.93
C GLU A 230 -16.81 -1.68 -7.65
N TYR A 231 -15.47 -1.56 -7.71
CA TYR A 231 -14.79 -0.36 -8.23
C TYR A 231 -15.21 0.02 -9.65
N MET A 232 -15.35 -0.98 -10.51
CA MET A 232 -15.75 -0.77 -11.92
C MET A 232 -17.21 -0.33 -12.10
N PHE A 233 -18.05 -0.46 -11.08
CA PHE A 233 -19.47 -0.07 -11.11
C PHE A 233 -19.73 1.29 -10.46
N ILE A 234 -18.72 1.89 -9.82
CA ILE A 234 -18.80 3.20 -9.19
C ILE A 234 -18.42 4.26 -10.22
N GLU A 235 -19.38 5.14 -10.60
CA GLU A 235 -19.12 6.23 -11.56
C GLU A 235 -18.21 7.32 -10.99
N GLU A 236 -18.21 7.49 -9.66
CA GLU A 236 -17.39 8.47 -8.96
C GLU A 236 -15.91 8.12 -9.12
N THR A 237 -15.11 9.00 -9.73
CA THR A 237 -13.66 8.79 -9.83
C THR A 237 -12.99 8.92 -8.47
N ARG A 238 -13.43 9.93 -7.68
CA ARG A 238 -12.92 10.20 -6.33
C ARG A 238 -13.95 11.06 -5.58
N SER A 239 -14.17 10.74 -4.31
CA SER A 239 -15.11 11.48 -3.46
C SER A 239 -14.70 12.96 -3.31
N PRO A 240 -15.65 13.93 -3.47
CA PRO A 240 -15.41 15.33 -3.15
C PRO A 240 -14.84 15.51 -1.74
N LEU A 241 -15.28 14.73 -0.76
CA LEU A 241 -14.80 14.80 0.62
C LEU A 241 -13.28 14.62 0.69
N SER A 242 -12.70 13.66 -0.05
CA SER A 242 -11.25 13.43 -0.05
C SER A 242 -10.49 14.56 -0.73
N LEU A 243 -11.05 15.12 -1.81
CA LEU A 243 -10.45 16.24 -2.54
C LEU A 243 -10.46 17.53 -1.70
N GLU A 244 -11.57 17.83 -1.07
CA GLU A 244 -11.72 18.97 -0.16
C GLU A 244 -10.80 18.85 1.04
N THR A 245 -10.75 17.67 1.68
CA THR A 245 -9.85 17.42 2.82
C THR A 245 -8.38 17.68 2.46
N ILE A 246 -7.92 17.18 1.32
CA ILE A 246 -6.53 17.38 0.87
C ILE A 246 -6.30 18.85 0.49
N GLY A 247 -7.24 19.46 -0.24
CA GLY A 247 -7.12 20.85 -0.71
C GLY A 247 -7.10 21.83 0.44
N ASP A 248 -8.02 21.74 1.37
CA ASP A 248 -8.12 22.64 2.53
C ASP A 248 -6.92 22.51 3.46
N TRP A 249 -6.50 21.26 3.74
CA TRP A 249 -5.30 21.03 4.54
C TRP A 249 -4.03 21.53 3.87
N GLY A 250 -3.85 21.25 2.57
CA GLY A 250 -2.70 21.71 1.81
C GLY A 250 -2.60 23.24 1.75
N LEU A 251 -3.72 23.93 1.50
CA LEU A 251 -3.78 25.40 1.51
C LEU A 251 -3.45 25.97 2.89
N ALA A 252 -3.89 25.34 3.97
CA ALA A 252 -3.58 25.76 5.32
C ALA A 252 -2.07 25.62 5.62
N VAL A 253 -1.46 24.52 5.22
CA VAL A 253 -0.01 24.28 5.41
C VAL A 253 0.82 25.28 4.62
N VAL A 254 0.49 25.50 3.34
CA VAL A 254 1.21 26.45 2.48
C VAL A 254 0.96 27.89 2.91
N GLY A 255 -0.27 28.23 3.34
CA GLY A 255 -0.63 29.59 3.80
C GLY A 255 0.08 30.00 5.08
N ASN A 256 0.27 29.09 6.03
CA ASN A 256 1.00 29.37 7.28
C ASN A 256 2.50 29.60 7.09
N ASN A 257 3.07 29.21 5.96
CA ASN A 257 4.48 29.45 5.61
C ASN A 257 4.69 30.83 4.92
N LEU A 258 3.67 31.66 4.78
CA LEU A 258 3.72 32.98 4.15
C LEU A 258 3.70 34.14 5.18
N GLU A 259 3.55 33.84 6.49
CA GLU A 259 3.66 34.80 7.60
C GLU A 259 5.02 34.69 8.29
#